data_d22a3cdd399519c528be393be2bf9ca5
#
_entry.id   d22a3cdd399519c528be393be2bf9ca5
#
_cell.length_a   1.000
_cell.length_b   1.000
_cell.length_c   1.000
_cell.angle_alpha   90.00
_cell.angle_beta   90.00
_cell.angle_gamma   90.00
#
_symmetry.space_group_name_H-M   'P 1'
#
loop_
_entity.id
_entity.type
_entity.pdbx_description
1 polymer ?
#
loop_
_entity_poly.entity_id
_entity_poly.type
_entity_poly.pdbx_seq_one_letter_code
_entity_poly.pdbx_strand_id
1 'polypeptide(L)'
;MARKKQPPIGTADKRTIGALLRELRRGAGYRSVDKAADVPACPASTATIYAYERGGLVPSLAQFLELVEFYVLDTPSAATGAKPEADLRTMGVAAVTRALTLPAYHVAQAHDLVARMQPALGDHT
;
A
#
# COMPACT_ATOMS: atom_id res chain seq x y z
N MET A 1 -8.50 32.88 8.29
CA MET A 1 -8.44 32.35 8.12
C MET A 1 -8.55 31.53 8.00
N ALA A 2 -8.47 31.39 8.06
CA ALA A 2 -8.46 30.54 7.98
C ALA A 2 -8.70 29.67 7.57
N ARG A 3 -8.73 29.45 7.14
CA ARG A 3 -9.00 28.63 6.70
C ARG A 3 -8.40 27.74 6.79
N LYS A 4 -8.37 27.43 7.44
CA LYS A 4 -7.83 26.48 7.52
C LYS A 4 -8.01 25.70 6.61
N LYS A 5 -7.43 25.55 6.19
CA LYS A 5 -7.73 24.75 5.27
C LYS A 5 -7.80 23.44 5.67
N GLN A 6 -8.65 22.70 5.16
CA GLN A 6 -8.68 21.32 5.37
C GLN A 6 -7.54 20.72 4.71
N PRO A 7 -6.85 19.75 5.30
CA PRO A 7 -5.80 19.01 4.61
C PRO A 7 -6.41 18.30 3.40
N PRO A 8 -5.64 18.05 2.37
CA PRO A 8 -6.15 17.29 1.24
C PRO A 8 -6.70 15.96 1.70
N ILE A 9 -7.70 15.47 0.98
CA ILE A 9 -8.22 14.14 1.24
C ILE A 9 -7.08 13.17 1.22
N GLY A 10 -6.97 12.34 2.23
CA GLY A 10 -5.95 11.33 2.27
C GLY A 10 -4.71 11.68 3.04
N THR A 11 -4.64 12.86 3.65
CA THR A 11 -3.46 13.20 4.45
C THR A 11 -3.28 12.18 5.58
N ALA A 12 -4.35 11.90 6.32
CA ALA A 12 -4.29 10.88 7.36
C ALA A 12 -4.12 9.50 6.74
N ASP A 13 -4.74 9.27 5.58
CA ASP A 13 -4.63 8.00 4.90
C ASP A 13 -3.20 7.74 4.43
N LYS A 14 -2.52 8.79 3.95
CA LYS A 14 -1.13 8.64 3.53
C LYS A 14 -0.27 8.11 4.67
N ARG A 15 -0.47 8.64 5.85
CA ARG A 15 0.30 8.20 7.02
C ARG A 15 -0.05 6.78 7.40
N THR A 16 -1.33 6.44 7.38
CA THR A 16 -1.77 5.10 7.71
C THR A 16 -1.21 4.10 6.73
N ILE A 17 -1.32 4.38 5.44
CA ILE A 17 -0.80 3.49 4.40
C ILE A 17 0.70 3.34 4.54
N GLY A 18 1.41 4.44 4.76
CA GLY A 18 2.85 4.40 4.95
C GLY A 18 3.25 3.55 6.14
N ALA A 19 2.51 3.68 7.24
CA ALA A 19 2.79 2.89 8.43
C ALA A 19 2.53 1.40 8.19
N LEU A 20 1.46 1.07 7.47
CA LEU A 20 1.16 -0.32 7.15
C LEU A 20 2.29 -0.93 6.32
N LEU A 21 2.76 -0.21 5.33
CA LEU A 21 3.85 -0.70 4.48
C LEU A 21 5.15 -0.86 5.27
N ARG A 22 5.44 0.09 6.16
CA ARG A 22 6.63 -0.01 6.99
C ARG A 22 6.57 -1.22 7.89
N GLU A 23 5.42 -1.47 8.51
CA GLU A 23 5.27 -2.63 9.39
C GLU A 23 5.48 -3.93 8.61
N LEU A 24 4.93 -4.01 7.42
CA LEU A 24 5.11 -5.20 6.59
C LEU A 24 6.57 -5.37 6.18
N ARG A 25 7.22 -4.26 5.79
CA ARG A 25 8.63 -4.32 5.43
C ARG A 25 9.47 -4.87 6.57
N ARG A 26 9.23 -4.34 7.76
CA ARG A 26 9.97 -4.79 8.94
C ARG A 26 9.64 -6.23 9.28
N GLY A 27 8.36 -6.59 9.19
CA GLY A 27 7.95 -7.97 9.44
C GLY A 27 8.57 -8.94 8.47
N ALA A 28 8.82 -8.50 7.24
CA ALA A 28 9.47 -9.32 6.23
C ALA A 28 10.98 -9.43 6.44
N GLY A 29 11.53 -8.70 7.41
CA GLY A 29 12.94 -8.79 7.73
C GLY A 29 13.81 -7.72 7.11
N TYR A 30 13.23 -6.78 6.39
CA TYR A 30 14.00 -5.71 5.77
C TYR A 30 14.10 -4.53 6.72
N ARG A 31 15.30 -4.31 7.25
CA ARG A 31 15.51 -3.23 8.22
C ARG A 31 15.46 -1.86 7.59
N SER A 32 15.78 -1.76 6.32
CA SER A 32 15.78 -0.49 5.62
C SER A 32 15.06 -0.63 4.31
N VAL A 33 14.62 0.51 3.78
CA VAL A 33 13.99 0.54 2.46
C VAL A 33 14.98 0.07 1.40
N ASP A 34 16.25 0.45 1.54
CA ASP A 34 17.28 0.07 0.58
C ASP A 34 17.38 -1.45 0.46
N LYS A 35 17.33 -2.15 1.58
CA LYS A 35 17.46 -3.60 1.55
C LYS A 35 16.27 -4.24 0.85
N ALA A 36 15.08 -3.70 1.06
CA ALA A 36 13.91 -4.21 0.38
C ALA A 36 13.99 -3.94 -1.13
N ALA A 37 14.39 -2.73 -1.49
CA ALA A 37 14.43 -2.34 -2.88
C ALA A 37 15.52 -3.07 -3.67
N ASP A 38 16.53 -3.59 -2.98
CA ASP A 38 17.60 -4.34 -3.64
C ASP A 38 17.15 -5.72 -4.13
N VAL A 39 16.04 -6.21 -3.62
CA VAL A 39 15.54 -7.52 -4.03
C VAL A 39 14.95 -7.40 -5.43
N PRO A 40 15.39 -8.26 -6.38
CA PRO A 40 14.90 -8.12 -7.76
C PRO A 40 13.39 -8.16 -7.91
N ALA A 41 12.69 -8.88 -7.02
CA ALA A 41 11.24 -8.99 -7.10
C ALA A 41 10.53 -7.76 -6.56
N CYS A 42 11.25 -6.81 -5.97
CA CYS A 42 10.63 -5.64 -5.37
C CYS A 42 9.98 -4.78 -6.46
N PRO A 43 8.69 -4.47 -6.30
CA PRO A 43 7.96 -3.77 -7.37
C PRO A 43 8.16 -2.26 -7.39
N ALA A 44 8.97 -1.71 -6.49
CA ALA A 44 9.14 -0.26 -6.42
C ALA A 44 10.58 0.11 -6.09
N SER A 45 10.96 1.31 -6.46
CA SER A 45 12.30 1.80 -6.19
C SER A 45 12.43 2.28 -4.74
N THR A 46 13.67 2.45 -4.31
CA THR A 46 13.97 3.01 -2.99
C THR A 46 13.25 4.33 -2.77
N ALA A 47 13.35 5.23 -3.73
CA ALA A 47 12.74 6.56 -3.60
C ALA A 47 11.22 6.46 -3.45
N THR A 48 10.61 5.57 -4.21
CA THR A 48 9.16 5.40 -4.18
C THR A 48 8.71 4.84 -2.83
N ILE A 49 9.40 3.82 -2.34
CA ILE A 49 9.04 3.22 -1.06
C ILE A 49 9.20 4.24 0.07
N TYR A 50 10.29 5.01 0.06
CA TYR A 50 10.47 6.06 1.05
C TYR A 50 9.33 7.07 1.01
N ALA A 51 8.91 7.46 -0.20
CA ALA A 51 7.83 8.43 -0.32
C ALA A 51 6.54 7.88 0.27
N TYR A 52 6.26 6.60 0.04
CA TYR A 52 5.08 5.97 0.62
C TYR A 52 5.15 5.93 2.14
N GLU A 53 6.29 5.50 2.67
CA GLU A 53 6.42 5.32 4.13
C GLU A 53 6.42 6.64 4.87
N ARG A 54 6.89 7.71 4.23
CA ARG A 54 6.87 9.04 4.84
C ARG A 54 5.49 9.69 4.76
N GLY A 55 4.58 9.13 3.99
CA GLY A 55 3.30 9.77 3.77
C GLY A 55 3.36 10.89 2.76
N GLY A 56 4.39 10.91 1.93
CA GLY A 56 4.52 11.92 0.89
C GLY A 56 3.78 11.57 -0.38
N LEU A 57 3.43 10.31 -0.54
CA LEU A 57 2.81 9.82 -1.75
C LEU A 57 1.89 8.68 -1.39
N VAL A 58 0.73 8.58 -2.05
CA VAL A 58 -0.16 7.46 -1.85
C VAL A 58 -0.01 6.51 -3.03
N PRO A 59 0.35 5.24 -2.79
CA PRO A 59 0.38 4.28 -3.90
C PRO A 59 -1.04 4.05 -4.40
N SER A 60 -1.17 3.71 -5.67
CA SER A 60 -2.45 3.22 -6.15
C SER A 60 -2.79 1.95 -5.40
N LEU A 61 -4.06 1.55 -5.43
CA LEU A 61 -4.42 0.30 -4.78
C LEU A 61 -3.63 -0.86 -5.37
N ALA A 62 -3.46 -0.89 -6.69
CA ALA A 62 -2.69 -1.95 -7.33
C ALA A 62 -1.25 -1.97 -6.84
N GLN A 63 -0.62 -0.80 -6.72
CA GLN A 63 0.75 -0.72 -6.24
C GLN A 63 0.86 -1.14 -4.78
N PHE A 64 -0.11 -0.73 -3.97
CA PHE A 64 -0.14 -1.15 -2.58
C PHE A 64 -0.20 -2.66 -2.48
N LEU A 65 -1.09 -3.28 -3.25
CA LEU A 65 -1.24 -4.72 -3.21
C LEU A 65 0.02 -5.44 -3.71
N GLU A 66 0.69 -4.87 -4.71
CA GLU A 66 1.94 -5.45 -5.19
C GLU A 66 3.01 -5.46 -4.11
N LEU A 67 3.09 -4.38 -3.35
CA LEU A 67 4.05 -4.32 -2.25
C LEU A 67 3.70 -5.28 -1.14
N VAL A 68 2.41 -5.39 -0.81
CA VAL A 68 1.98 -6.36 0.20
C VAL A 68 2.35 -7.76 -0.24
N GLU A 69 2.07 -8.08 -1.48
CA GLU A 69 2.39 -9.40 -2.03
C GLU A 69 3.89 -9.65 -1.95
N PHE A 70 4.69 -8.67 -2.32
CA PHE A 70 6.14 -8.80 -2.25
C PHE A 70 6.61 -9.09 -0.83
N TYR A 71 6.16 -8.28 0.14
CA TYR A 71 6.61 -8.45 1.51
C TYR A 71 6.12 -9.75 2.14
N VAL A 72 4.92 -10.17 1.81
CA VAL A 72 4.31 -11.32 2.47
C VAL A 72 4.64 -12.63 1.77
N LEU A 73 4.61 -12.64 0.45
CA LEU A 73 4.71 -13.88 -0.30
C LEU A 73 6.04 -14.07 -1.01
N ASP A 74 6.68 -12.98 -1.42
CA ASP A 74 7.89 -13.07 -2.24
C ASP A 74 9.18 -12.85 -1.45
N THR A 75 9.06 -12.56 -0.16
CA THR A 75 10.25 -12.38 0.67
C THR A 75 10.88 -13.73 0.93
N PRO A 76 12.20 -13.85 0.74
CA PRO A 76 12.87 -15.12 1.04
C PRO A 76 12.68 -15.48 2.51
N SER A 77 12.30 -16.71 2.76
CA SER A 77 12.01 -17.15 4.12
C SER A 77 13.26 -17.15 4.99
N ALA A 78 14.43 -17.07 4.39
CA ALA A 78 15.68 -17.05 5.13
C ALA A 78 16.09 -15.64 5.56
N ALA A 79 15.27 -14.63 5.29
CA ALA A 79 15.63 -13.26 5.65
C ALA A 79 15.76 -13.15 7.16
N THR A 80 16.90 -12.58 7.61
CA THR A 80 17.16 -12.40 9.02
C THR A 80 16.14 -11.43 9.62
N GLY A 81 15.52 -11.82 10.71
CA GLY A 81 14.57 -10.95 11.39
C GLY A 81 13.16 -11.00 10.84
N ALA A 82 12.92 -11.82 9.83
CA ALA A 82 11.57 -11.96 9.29
C ALA A 82 10.68 -12.66 10.32
N LYS A 83 9.43 -12.24 10.36
CA LYS A 83 8.44 -12.93 11.17
C LYS A 83 8.11 -14.28 10.54
N PRO A 84 7.60 -15.23 11.33
CA PRO A 84 7.14 -16.51 10.76
C PRO A 84 6.13 -16.25 9.65
N GLU A 85 6.11 -17.14 8.69
CA GLU A 85 5.25 -16.98 7.51
C GLU A 85 3.79 -16.77 7.89
N ALA A 86 3.30 -17.54 8.84
CA ALA A 86 1.91 -17.42 9.26
C ALA A 86 1.60 -16.03 9.83
N ASP A 87 2.53 -15.51 10.65
CA ASP A 87 2.35 -14.18 11.24
C ASP A 87 2.38 -13.11 10.17
N LEU A 88 3.29 -13.25 9.22
CA LEU A 88 3.42 -12.28 8.15
C LEU A 88 2.18 -12.26 7.27
N ARG A 89 1.62 -13.42 7.00
CA ARG A 89 0.37 -13.50 6.24
C ARG A 89 -0.77 -12.83 6.99
N THR A 90 -0.85 -13.04 8.29
CA THR A 90 -1.85 -12.39 9.12
C THR A 90 -1.70 -10.88 9.06
N MET A 91 -0.46 -10.39 9.14
CA MET A 91 -0.20 -8.96 9.00
C MET A 91 -0.63 -8.44 7.63
N GLY A 92 -0.35 -9.22 6.59
CA GLY A 92 -0.74 -8.83 5.24
C GLY A 92 -2.24 -8.70 5.08
N VAL A 93 -2.99 -9.69 5.58
CA VAL A 93 -4.44 -9.64 5.53
C VAL A 93 -4.96 -8.43 6.28
N ALA A 94 -4.42 -8.19 7.48
CA ALA A 94 -4.85 -7.05 8.28
C ALA A 94 -4.53 -5.73 7.58
N ALA A 95 -3.37 -5.63 6.96
CA ALA A 95 -2.98 -4.41 6.26
C ALA A 95 -3.90 -4.12 5.07
N VAL A 96 -4.19 -5.15 4.28
CA VAL A 96 -5.08 -4.97 3.13
C VAL A 96 -6.49 -4.62 3.61
N THR A 97 -6.98 -5.33 4.60
CA THR A 97 -8.31 -5.06 5.15
C THR A 97 -8.40 -3.63 5.64
N ARG A 98 -7.40 -3.19 6.38
CA ARG A 98 -7.37 -1.81 6.89
C ARG A 98 -7.33 -0.80 5.75
N ALA A 99 -6.46 -1.04 4.77
CA ALA A 99 -6.30 -0.12 3.65
C ALA A 99 -7.59 0.04 2.87
N LEU A 100 -8.33 -1.05 2.67
CA LEU A 100 -9.56 -0.99 1.90
C LEU A 100 -10.66 -0.19 2.59
N THR A 101 -10.52 0.06 3.88
CA THR A 101 -11.49 0.91 4.59
C THR A 101 -11.13 2.39 4.52
N LEU A 102 -9.96 2.73 4.00
CA LEU A 102 -9.51 4.11 3.97
C LEU A 102 -10.18 4.85 2.81
N PRO A 103 -10.59 6.10 3.05
CA PRO A 103 -11.26 6.88 2.01
C PRO A 103 -10.49 6.98 0.70
N ALA A 104 -9.15 7.06 0.78
CA ALA A 104 -8.35 7.19 -0.42
C ALA A 104 -8.57 6.03 -1.39
N TYR A 105 -8.58 4.80 -0.87
CA TYR A 105 -8.77 3.63 -1.73
C TYR A 105 -10.22 3.37 -2.03
N HIS A 106 -11.07 3.67 -1.07
CA HIS A 106 -12.50 3.51 -1.30
C HIS A 106 -12.98 4.39 -2.46
N VAL A 107 -12.56 5.64 -2.45
CA VAL A 107 -12.93 6.56 -3.51
C VAL A 107 -12.33 6.13 -4.85
N ALA A 108 -11.06 5.74 -4.84
CA ALA A 108 -10.41 5.30 -6.07
C ALA A 108 -11.11 4.08 -6.65
N GLN A 109 -11.49 3.13 -5.81
CA GLN A 109 -12.21 1.96 -6.27
C GLN A 109 -13.55 2.34 -6.88
N ALA A 110 -14.26 3.28 -6.24
CA ALA A 110 -15.55 3.71 -6.75
C ALA A 110 -15.41 4.35 -8.11
N HIS A 111 -14.42 5.22 -8.27
CA HIS A 111 -14.19 5.88 -9.56
C HIS A 111 -13.84 4.87 -10.63
N ASP A 112 -12.98 3.94 -10.31
CA ASP A 112 -12.57 2.93 -11.25
C ASP A 112 -13.75 2.06 -11.67
N LEU A 113 -14.57 1.67 -10.71
CA LEU A 113 -15.72 0.87 -10.98
C LEU A 113 -16.71 1.61 -11.87
N VAL A 114 -16.97 2.87 -11.57
CA VAL A 114 -17.87 3.68 -12.38
C VAL A 114 -17.32 3.80 -13.79
N ALA A 115 -16.02 4.05 -13.93
CA ALA A 115 -15.42 4.20 -15.24
C ALA A 115 -15.59 2.92 -16.08
N ARG A 116 -15.44 1.77 -15.44
CA ARG A 116 -15.58 0.50 -16.15
C ARG A 116 -17.02 0.19 -16.50
N MET A 117 -17.95 0.69 -15.72
CA MET A 117 -19.37 0.42 -15.97
C MET A 117 -20.01 1.40 -16.94
N GLN A 118 -19.46 2.60 -17.04
CA GLN A 118 -20.07 3.62 -17.89
C GLN A 118 -20.26 3.21 -19.33
N PRO A 119 -19.26 2.62 -19.99
CA PRO A 119 -19.49 2.22 -21.38
C PRO A 119 -20.63 1.24 -21.52
N ALA A 120 -20.73 0.28 -20.60
CA ALA A 120 -21.80 -0.69 -20.65
C ALA A 120 -23.16 -0.05 -20.42
N LEU A 121 -23.22 0.91 -19.48
CA LEU A 121 -24.45 1.62 -19.23
C LEU A 121 -24.82 2.46 -20.44
N GLY A 122 -23.83 3.08 -21.06
CA GLY A 122 -24.09 3.86 -22.26
C GLY A 122 -24.64 3.00 -23.39
N ASP A 123 -24.15 1.79 -23.48
CA ASP A 123 -24.60 0.88 -24.51
C ASP A 123 -26.06 0.48 -24.32
N HIS A 124 -26.52 0.49 -23.10
CA HIS A 124 -27.89 0.11 -22.82
C HIS A 124 -28.90 1.18 -23.10
N THR A 125 -28.43 2.39 -23.22
CA THR A 125 -29.35 3.46 -23.56
C THR A 125 -29.53 3.59 -25.06
#